data_15cce21ecad0b5bc705c87e80865d641
#
_entry.id   15cce21ecad0b5bc705c87e80865d641
#
_cell.length_a   1.000
_cell.length_b   1.000
_cell.length_c   1.000
_cell.angle_alpha   90.00
_cell.angle_beta   90.00
_cell.angle_gamma   90.00
#
_symmetry.space_group_name_H-M   'P 1'
#
loop_
_entity.id
_entity.type
_entity.pdbx_description
1 polymer ?
#
loop_
_entity_poly.entity_id
_entity_poly.type
_entity_poly.pdbx_seq_one_letter_code
_entity_poly.pdbx_strand_id
1 'polypeptide(L)'
;MKNNATDSQIYSELINEFYTLEEAKEKYQSNENFPSKNESFEIIGICMEVHRILGRGFAEIVYKDAIEYELKLRNIPYEREKKYEVEYKGIILPHYFFADFIINNIIVEIKDQRGVVEEQYDQIINYLAISKLPIGLLINFGENSLKFKRIIF
;
A
#
# COMPACT_ATOMS: atom_id res chain seq x y z
N MET A 1 -25.21 1.67 -12.84
CA MET A 1 -24.52 2.89 -13.24
C MET A 1 -23.23 2.97 -12.47
N LYS A 2 -22.09 2.86 -13.14
CA LYS A 2 -20.80 3.13 -12.52
C LYS A 2 -20.68 4.64 -12.38
N ASN A 3 -20.68 5.15 -11.15
CA ASN A 3 -20.28 6.53 -10.90
C ASN A 3 -18.80 6.64 -11.26
N ASN A 4 -18.51 7.23 -12.39
CA ASN A 4 -17.17 7.68 -12.72
C ASN A 4 -16.89 8.91 -11.85
N ALA A 5 -16.30 8.67 -10.66
CA ALA A 5 -15.67 9.74 -9.92
C ALA A 5 -14.58 10.31 -10.82
N THR A 6 -14.51 11.63 -10.96
CA THR A 6 -13.43 12.29 -11.69
C THR A 6 -12.12 12.09 -10.92
N ASP A 7 -10.98 12.06 -11.62
CA ASP A 7 -9.66 11.91 -10.99
C ASP A 7 -9.47 12.88 -9.82
N SER A 8 -9.97 14.10 -9.92
CA SER A 8 -9.90 15.10 -8.86
C SER A 8 -10.76 14.75 -7.63
N GLN A 9 -11.87 14.01 -7.79
CA GLN A 9 -12.68 13.52 -6.66
C GLN A 9 -12.00 12.35 -5.97
N ILE A 10 -11.38 11.45 -6.73
CA ILE A 10 -10.55 10.36 -6.20
C ILE A 10 -9.40 10.97 -5.39
N TYR A 11 -8.72 11.98 -5.91
CA TYR A 11 -7.64 12.68 -5.21
C TYR A 11 -8.11 13.38 -3.92
N SER A 12 -9.27 14.03 -3.93
CA SER A 12 -9.79 14.72 -2.74
C SER A 12 -10.20 13.76 -1.62
N GLU A 13 -10.68 12.58 -1.95
CA GLU A 13 -10.98 11.53 -0.98
C GLU A 13 -9.70 10.85 -0.47
N LEU A 14 -8.66 10.76 -1.32
CA LEU A 14 -7.37 10.16 -0.98
C LEU A 14 -6.55 11.01 0.00
N ILE A 15 -6.63 12.33 -0.07
CA ILE A 15 -5.75 13.25 0.68
C ILE A 15 -6.05 13.28 2.20
N ASN A 16 -7.24 12.87 2.64
CA ASN A 16 -7.71 13.19 3.99
C ASN A 16 -7.71 12.02 5.00
N GLU A 17 -7.37 10.78 4.63
CA GLU A 17 -7.67 9.67 5.52
C GLU A 17 -6.58 8.59 5.63
N PHE A 18 -5.54 8.83 6.43
CA PHE A 18 -4.77 7.73 7.03
C PHE A 18 -5.51 7.21 8.27
N TYR A 19 -5.80 5.93 8.27
CA TYR A 19 -6.48 5.28 9.39
C TYR A 19 -5.49 4.55 10.30
N THR A 20 -5.78 4.57 11.58
CA THR A 20 -5.29 3.54 12.49
C THR A 20 -6.06 2.24 12.19
N LEU A 21 -5.54 1.11 12.65
CA LEU A 21 -6.23 -0.17 12.48
C LEU A 21 -7.63 -0.15 13.11
N GLU A 22 -7.79 0.53 14.25
CA GLU A 22 -9.06 0.64 14.96
C GLU A 22 -10.08 1.47 14.18
N GLU A 23 -9.66 2.64 13.67
CA GLU A 23 -10.50 3.48 12.81
C GLU A 23 -10.91 2.76 11.52
N ALA A 24 -9.97 2.01 10.92
CA ALA A 24 -10.28 1.22 9.73
C ALA A 24 -11.24 0.08 10.02
N LYS A 25 -11.08 -0.63 11.15
CA LYS A 25 -12.02 -1.68 11.56
C LYS A 25 -13.43 -1.12 11.76
N GLU A 26 -13.58 0.01 12.42
CA GLU A 26 -14.89 0.66 12.62
C GLU A 26 -15.51 1.06 11.28
N LYS A 27 -14.74 1.70 10.40
CA LYS A 27 -15.22 2.16 9.09
C LYS A 27 -15.60 1.00 8.15
N TYR A 28 -14.88 -0.11 8.21
CA TYR A 28 -15.03 -1.23 7.29
C TYR A 28 -15.82 -2.41 7.86
N GLN A 29 -16.17 -2.43 9.15
CA GLN A 29 -17.01 -3.47 9.75
C GLN A 29 -18.41 -3.58 9.12
N SER A 30 -18.90 -2.52 8.52
CA SER A 30 -20.24 -2.48 7.91
C SER A 30 -20.28 -2.90 6.43
N ASN A 31 -19.13 -3.19 5.80
CA ASN A 31 -19.09 -3.47 4.36
C ASN A 31 -18.57 -4.89 4.09
N GLU A 32 -19.50 -5.85 4.01
CA GLU A 32 -19.19 -7.26 3.74
C GLU A 32 -18.57 -7.52 2.35
N ASN A 33 -18.71 -6.56 1.42
CA ASN A 33 -18.26 -6.69 0.03
C ASN A 33 -16.90 -6.04 -0.26
N PHE A 34 -16.08 -5.86 0.75
CA PHE A 34 -14.77 -5.24 0.61
C PHE A 34 -13.75 -6.24 0.03
N PRO A 35 -13.31 -6.11 -1.25
CA PRO A 35 -12.42 -7.10 -1.87
C PRO A 35 -11.09 -7.18 -1.11
N SER A 36 -10.59 -8.40 -0.91
CA SER A 36 -9.31 -8.70 -0.23
C SER A 36 -9.16 -8.08 1.16
N LYS A 37 -10.26 -7.98 1.92
CA LYS A 37 -10.26 -7.43 3.27
C LYS A 37 -9.34 -8.20 4.21
N ASN A 38 -9.45 -9.52 4.21
CA ASN A 38 -8.67 -10.39 5.10
C ASN A 38 -7.19 -10.32 4.78
N GLU A 39 -6.83 -10.36 3.49
CA GLU A 39 -5.44 -10.26 3.03
C GLU A 39 -4.84 -8.90 3.36
N SER A 40 -5.61 -7.83 3.20
CA SER A 40 -5.16 -6.48 3.59
C SER A 40 -4.90 -6.38 5.08
N PHE A 41 -5.79 -6.93 5.93
CA PHE A 41 -5.60 -6.91 7.38
C PHE A 41 -4.44 -7.81 7.83
N GLU A 42 -4.18 -8.91 7.16
CA GLU A 42 -3.01 -9.75 7.42
C GLU A 42 -1.70 -8.97 7.17
N ILE A 43 -1.60 -8.27 6.04
CA ILE A 43 -0.45 -7.44 5.72
C ILE A 43 -0.27 -6.31 6.74
N ILE A 44 -1.36 -5.63 7.09
CA ILE A 44 -1.34 -4.56 8.09
C ILE A 44 -0.91 -5.10 9.45
N GLY A 45 -1.39 -6.27 9.84
CA GLY A 45 -1.00 -6.94 11.08
C GLY A 45 0.50 -7.24 11.15
N ILE A 46 1.10 -7.68 10.04
CA ILE A 46 2.55 -7.86 9.92
C ILE A 46 3.29 -6.54 10.13
N CYS A 47 2.84 -5.48 9.45
CA CYS A 47 3.45 -4.16 9.58
C CYS A 47 3.30 -3.57 11.00
N MET A 48 2.19 -3.85 11.66
CA MET A 48 1.99 -3.45 13.06
C MET A 48 2.97 -4.15 14.00
N GLU A 49 3.22 -5.45 13.82
CA GLU A 49 4.21 -6.19 14.59
C GLU A 49 5.61 -5.60 14.39
N VAL A 50 5.98 -5.32 13.16
CA VAL A 50 7.26 -4.66 12.83
C VAL A 50 7.36 -3.29 13.49
N HIS A 51 6.33 -2.47 13.39
CA HIS A 51 6.32 -1.13 14.01
C HIS A 51 6.35 -1.19 15.53
N ARG A 52 5.64 -2.15 16.13
CA ARG A 52 5.65 -2.36 17.59
C ARG A 52 7.05 -2.68 18.12
N ILE A 53 7.82 -3.48 17.38
CA ILE A 53 9.16 -3.92 17.78
C ILE A 53 10.21 -2.86 17.49
N LEU A 54 10.21 -2.29 16.29
CA LEU A 54 11.23 -1.36 15.84
C LEU A 54 10.92 0.10 16.20
N GLY A 55 9.65 0.46 16.32
CA GLY A 55 9.25 1.85 16.45
C GLY A 55 9.52 2.67 15.19
N ARG A 56 9.41 3.98 15.29
CA ARG A 56 9.75 4.92 14.22
C ARG A 56 11.24 5.28 14.21
N GLY A 57 11.72 5.84 13.10
CA GLY A 57 13.04 6.46 13.00
C GLY A 57 14.08 5.67 12.22
N PHE A 58 13.77 4.45 11.81
CA PHE A 58 14.60 3.70 10.89
C PHE A 58 14.35 4.13 9.44
N ALA A 59 15.33 3.90 8.56
CA ALA A 59 15.15 4.06 7.13
C ALA A 59 14.15 3.02 6.57
N GLU A 60 13.46 3.34 5.49
CA GLU A 60 12.46 2.47 4.85
C GLU A 60 12.99 1.04 4.61
N ILE A 61 14.26 0.91 4.20
CA ILE A 61 14.87 -0.39 3.92
C ILE A 61 14.84 -1.33 5.12
N VAL A 62 15.01 -0.81 6.34
CA VAL A 62 14.98 -1.61 7.56
C VAL A 62 13.59 -2.19 7.80
N TYR A 63 12.56 -1.39 7.62
CA TYR A 63 11.17 -1.87 7.72
C TYR A 63 10.86 -2.91 6.65
N LYS A 64 11.32 -2.70 5.42
CA LYS A 64 11.15 -3.67 4.33
C LYS A 64 11.84 -5.00 4.63
N ASP A 65 13.03 -4.97 5.19
CA ASP A 65 13.75 -6.19 5.59
C ASP A 65 13.00 -6.95 6.70
N ALA A 66 12.47 -6.23 7.69
CA ALA A 66 11.69 -6.84 8.76
C ALA A 66 10.36 -7.44 8.25
N ILE A 67 9.67 -6.74 7.36
CA ILE A 67 8.45 -7.25 6.71
C ILE A 67 8.75 -8.53 5.93
N GLU A 68 9.82 -8.55 5.13
CA GLU A 68 10.21 -9.73 4.37
C GLU A 68 10.49 -10.92 5.30
N TYR A 69 11.17 -10.69 6.40
CA TYR A 69 11.41 -11.73 7.41
C TYR A 69 10.08 -12.31 7.96
N GLU A 70 9.14 -11.45 8.32
CA GLU A 70 7.83 -11.87 8.80
C GLU A 70 7.02 -12.65 7.75
N LEU A 71 7.08 -12.22 6.49
CA LEU A 71 6.43 -12.93 5.37
C LEU A 71 7.01 -14.35 5.20
N LYS A 72 8.33 -14.49 5.28
CA LYS A 72 9.02 -15.80 5.24
C LYS A 72 8.62 -16.70 6.40
N LEU A 73 8.60 -16.16 7.63
CA LEU A 73 8.18 -16.92 8.82
C LEU A 73 6.77 -17.48 8.69
N ARG A 74 5.87 -16.73 8.05
CA ARG A 74 4.46 -17.10 7.89
C ARG A 74 4.18 -17.88 6.61
N ASN A 75 5.20 -18.14 5.80
CA ASN A 75 5.07 -18.79 4.49
C ASN A 75 4.07 -18.07 3.56
N ILE A 76 4.05 -16.75 3.60
CA ILE A 76 3.21 -15.92 2.72
C ILE A 76 4.01 -15.63 1.45
N PRO A 77 3.52 -15.99 0.26
CA PRO A 77 4.16 -15.67 -1.00
C PRO A 77 4.19 -14.16 -1.26
N TYR A 78 5.29 -13.68 -1.74
CA TYR A 78 5.46 -12.27 -2.08
C TYR A 78 6.50 -12.08 -3.19
N GLU A 79 6.45 -10.93 -3.83
CA GLU A 79 7.54 -10.39 -4.65
C GLU A 79 8.00 -9.08 -4.02
N ARG A 80 9.30 -8.90 -3.86
CA ARG A 80 9.90 -7.66 -3.36
C ARG A 80 10.60 -6.93 -4.49
N GLU A 81 10.51 -5.60 -4.49
CA GLU A 81 11.10 -4.75 -5.55
C GLU A 81 10.65 -5.20 -6.95
N LYS A 82 9.35 -5.39 -7.11
CA LYS A 82 8.76 -5.83 -8.38
C LYS A 82 8.92 -4.75 -9.43
N LYS A 83 9.64 -5.07 -10.50
CA LYS A 83 9.82 -4.17 -11.64
C LYS A 83 8.55 -4.13 -12.51
N TYR A 84 8.12 -2.92 -12.84
CA TYR A 84 7.07 -2.66 -13.82
C TYR A 84 7.60 -1.80 -14.95
N GLU A 85 7.36 -2.22 -16.17
CA GLU A 85 7.69 -1.50 -17.39
C GLU A 85 6.45 -0.82 -17.96
N VAL A 86 6.63 0.30 -18.65
CA VAL A 86 5.54 1.05 -19.27
C VAL A 86 5.59 0.82 -20.78
N GLU A 87 4.51 0.27 -21.33
CA GLU A 87 4.34 0.13 -22.77
C GLU A 87 3.58 1.35 -23.34
N TYR A 88 4.09 1.87 -24.43
CA TYR A 88 3.44 2.93 -25.19
C TYR A 88 3.46 2.62 -26.69
N LYS A 89 2.30 2.47 -27.29
CA LYS A 89 2.14 2.15 -28.73
C LYS A 89 3.01 0.97 -29.20
N GLY A 90 3.07 -0.09 -28.40
CA GLY A 90 3.82 -1.31 -28.72
C GLY A 90 5.31 -1.25 -28.44
N ILE A 91 5.83 -0.18 -27.84
CA ILE A 91 7.21 -0.07 -27.40
C ILE A 91 7.31 0.01 -25.88
N ILE A 92 8.38 -0.55 -25.32
CA ILE A 92 8.69 -0.41 -23.89
C ILE A 92 9.46 0.89 -23.71
N LEU A 93 8.92 1.78 -22.85
CA LEU A 93 9.58 3.05 -22.54
C LEU A 93 10.83 2.83 -21.67
N PRO A 94 11.81 3.77 -21.70
CA PRO A 94 13.06 3.60 -20.96
C PRO A 94 12.89 3.70 -19.45
N HIS A 95 11.85 4.38 -18.94
CA HIS A 95 11.57 4.47 -17.51
C HIS A 95 10.74 3.29 -17.04
N TYR A 96 11.11 2.75 -15.87
CA TYR A 96 10.42 1.66 -15.19
C TYR A 96 10.30 1.98 -13.71
N PHE A 97 9.44 1.23 -13.01
CA PHE A 97 9.15 1.44 -11.59
C PHE A 97 9.35 0.15 -10.83
N PHE A 98 9.67 0.28 -9.53
CA PHE A 98 9.72 -0.84 -8.61
C PHE A 98 8.67 -0.65 -7.52
N ALA A 99 7.74 -1.59 -7.40
CA ALA A 99 6.85 -1.66 -6.25
C ALA A 99 7.58 -2.33 -5.08
N ASP A 100 7.43 -1.81 -3.86
CA ASP A 100 8.13 -2.35 -2.69
C ASP A 100 7.80 -3.82 -2.47
N PHE A 101 6.51 -4.16 -2.44
CA PHE A 101 6.03 -5.54 -2.35
C PHE A 101 4.77 -5.76 -3.18
N ILE A 102 4.63 -6.98 -3.68
CA ILE A 102 3.35 -7.54 -4.13
C ILE A 102 3.05 -8.74 -3.22
N ILE A 103 1.95 -8.66 -2.48
CA ILE A 103 1.53 -9.70 -1.53
C ILE A 103 0.05 -9.98 -1.79
N ASN A 104 -0.30 -11.23 -2.11
CA ASN A 104 -1.69 -11.63 -2.41
C ASN A 104 -2.39 -10.71 -3.44
N ASN A 105 -1.70 -10.33 -4.50
CA ASN A 105 -2.17 -9.39 -5.52
C ASN A 105 -2.48 -7.97 -5.01
N ILE A 106 -1.90 -7.60 -3.89
CA ILE A 106 -1.96 -6.26 -3.32
C ILE A 106 -0.60 -5.61 -3.48
N ILE A 107 -0.57 -4.41 -4.04
CA ILE A 107 0.64 -3.57 -4.07
C ILE A 107 0.81 -2.94 -2.71
N VAL A 108 1.98 -3.10 -2.11
CA VAL A 108 2.31 -2.52 -0.80
C VAL A 108 3.49 -1.57 -0.95
N GLU A 109 3.28 -0.32 -0.59
CA GLU A 109 4.30 0.72 -0.53
C GLU A 109 4.59 1.10 0.92
N ILE A 110 5.86 1.12 1.26
CA ILE A 110 6.36 1.42 2.61
C ILE A 110 6.94 2.83 2.61
N LYS A 111 6.52 3.63 3.58
CA LYS A 111 7.01 4.98 3.81
C LYS A 111 7.43 5.19 5.26
N ASP A 112 8.38 6.08 5.46
CA ASP A 112 8.84 6.56 6.76
C ASP A 112 8.85 8.09 6.75
N GLN A 113 7.67 8.69 6.91
CA GLN A 113 7.51 10.13 6.85
C GLN A 113 6.56 10.63 7.94
N ARG A 114 6.82 11.85 8.42
CA ARG A 114 5.86 12.58 9.24
C ARG A 114 4.87 13.29 8.34
N GLY A 115 3.58 13.04 8.57
CA GLY A 115 2.51 13.62 7.75
C GLY A 115 2.29 12.88 6.43
N VAL A 116 1.33 13.38 5.67
CA VAL A 116 0.93 12.83 4.37
C VAL A 116 1.49 13.73 3.27
N VAL A 117 2.17 13.11 2.31
CA VAL A 117 2.64 13.79 1.10
C VAL A 117 1.87 13.25 -0.10
N GLU A 118 1.26 14.16 -0.86
CA GLU A 118 0.41 13.84 -2.02
C GLU A 118 1.12 12.96 -3.06
N GLU A 119 2.41 13.19 -3.27
CA GLU A 119 3.26 12.42 -4.19
C GLU A 119 3.30 10.90 -3.89
N GLN A 120 3.04 10.50 -2.65
CA GLN A 120 3.01 9.09 -2.26
C GLN A 120 1.80 8.35 -2.84
N TYR A 121 0.69 9.05 -3.01
CA TYR A 121 -0.50 8.48 -3.62
C TYR A 121 -0.35 8.30 -5.12
N ASP A 122 0.24 9.29 -5.78
CA ASP A 122 0.50 9.24 -7.21
C ASP A 122 1.33 8.03 -7.58
N GLN A 123 2.34 7.72 -6.79
CA GLN A 123 3.18 6.56 -6.99
C GLN A 123 2.38 5.25 -6.98
N ILE A 124 1.55 5.04 -5.97
CA ILE A 124 0.78 3.79 -5.86
C ILE A 124 -0.33 3.70 -6.92
N ILE A 125 -0.96 4.82 -7.28
CA ILE A 125 -1.93 4.88 -8.37
C ILE A 125 -1.29 4.50 -9.70
N ASN A 126 -0.10 4.99 -9.99
CA ASN A 126 0.67 4.62 -11.18
C ASN A 126 0.97 3.12 -11.21
N TYR A 127 1.36 2.53 -10.08
CA TYR A 127 1.59 1.08 -10.00
C TYR A 127 0.32 0.27 -10.25
N LEU A 128 -0.81 0.69 -9.70
CA LEU A 128 -2.09 0.03 -9.93
C LEU A 128 -2.51 0.11 -11.41
N ALA A 129 -2.33 1.27 -12.04
CA ALA A 129 -2.62 1.46 -13.46
C ALA A 129 -1.76 0.57 -14.36
N ILE A 130 -0.47 0.42 -14.07
CA ILE A 130 0.47 -0.38 -14.85
C ILE A 130 0.28 -1.88 -14.60
N SER A 131 0.14 -2.27 -13.34
CA SER A 131 0.04 -3.69 -12.94
C SER A 131 -1.30 -4.33 -13.23
N LYS A 132 -2.35 -3.52 -13.38
CA LYS A 132 -3.76 -3.96 -13.44
C LYS A 132 -4.23 -4.66 -12.15
N LEU A 133 -3.49 -4.55 -11.07
CA LEU A 133 -3.93 -5.03 -9.76
C LEU A 133 -4.98 -4.07 -9.18
N PRO A 134 -5.99 -4.59 -8.47
CA PRO A 134 -7.13 -3.77 -8.05
C PRO A 134 -6.89 -2.99 -6.76
N ILE A 135 -5.86 -3.33 -5.97
CA ILE A 135 -5.70 -2.84 -4.61
C ILE A 135 -4.26 -2.48 -4.31
N GLY A 136 -4.07 -1.33 -3.68
CA GLY A 136 -2.82 -0.90 -3.09
C GLY A 136 -2.96 -0.57 -1.61
N LEU A 137 -1.88 -0.78 -0.86
CA LEU A 137 -1.71 -0.37 0.52
C LEU A 137 -0.51 0.57 0.62
N LEU A 138 -0.75 1.76 1.12
CA LEU A 138 0.30 2.70 1.50
C LEU A 138 0.43 2.64 3.03
N ILE A 139 1.62 2.25 3.52
CA ILE A 139 1.87 2.03 4.95
C ILE A 139 2.99 2.95 5.40
N ASN A 140 2.72 3.76 6.40
CA ASN A 140 3.66 4.75 6.93
C ASN A 140 4.11 4.38 8.34
N PHE A 141 5.43 4.20 8.49
CA PHE A 141 6.12 3.89 9.74
C PHE A 141 6.63 5.13 10.49
N GLY A 142 6.53 6.31 9.90
CA GLY A 142 7.15 7.54 10.41
C GLY A 142 6.43 8.22 11.57
N GLU A 143 5.28 7.70 12.00
CA GLU A 143 4.47 8.23 13.09
C GLU A 143 4.60 7.36 14.35
N ASN A 144 4.09 7.86 15.50
CA ASN A 144 4.10 7.10 16.75
C ASN A 144 3.27 5.81 16.69
N SER A 145 2.19 5.83 15.93
CA SER A 145 1.41 4.65 15.56
C SER A 145 1.51 4.39 14.07
N LEU A 146 1.44 3.12 13.66
CA LEU A 146 1.41 2.76 12.26
C LEU A 146 0.16 3.36 11.61
N LYS A 147 0.35 4.03 10.49
CA LYS A 147 -0.74 4.54 9.66
C LYS A 147 -0.73 3.87 8.30
N PHE A 148 -1.89 3.63 7.77
CA PHE A 148 -2.03 3.03 6.46
C PHE A 148 -3.22 3.60 5.71
N LYS A 149 -3.14 3.52 4.40
CA LYS A 149 -4.24 3.82 3.49
C LYS A 149 -4.40 2.71 2.47
N ARG A 150 -5.64 2.34 2.24
CA ARG A 150 -6.04 1.41 1.20
C ARG A 150 -6.57 2.17 0.00
N ILE A 151 -6.06 1.82 -1.16
CA ILE A 151 -6.42 2.44 -2.44
C ILE A 151 -7.02 1.35 -3.33
N ILE A 152 -8.21 1.61 -3.85
CA ILE A 152 -8.89 0.75 -4.82
C ILE A 152 -8.89 1.46 -6.16
N PHE A 153 -8.48 0.74 -7.21
CA PHE A 153 -8.37 1.26 -8.56
C PHE A 153 -9.37 0.59 -9.51
#